data_9f97b2827525660f79d4b0648469ffac
#
_entry.id   9f97b2827525660f79d4b0648469ffac
#
_cell.length_a   1.000
_cell.length_b   1.000
_cell.length_c   1.000
_cell.angle_alpha   90.00
_cell.angle_beta   90.00
_cell.angle_gamma   90.00
#
_symmetry.space_group_name_H-M   'P 1'
#
loop_
_entity.id
_entity.type
_entity.pdbx_description
1 polymer ?
#
loop_
_entity_poly.entity_id
_entity_poly.type
_entity_poly.pdbx_seq_one_letter_code
_entity_poly.pdbx_strand_id
1 'polypeptide(L)'
;MREIKIGHIYKHFKNKYYLVLDIVNDCESNNDPVYKKIVIYKALYGEYLTWARPYEMFASEVDHEKYPEVTQKYRFEEVNIDTNDAKKYLDSHLMVVDYLIGKLEPIISES
;
A
#
# COMPACT_ATOMS: atom_id res chain seq x y z
N MET A 1 -7.43 14.65 3.93
CA MET A 1 -6.50 13.50 3.91
C MET A 1 -6.44 12.94 2.49
N ARG A 2 -5.26 12.54 2.03
CA ARG A 2 -5.13 11.99 0.68
C ARG A 2 -5.85 10.66 0.54
N GLU A 3 -6.30 10.36 -0.66
CA GLU A 3 -7.02 9.13 -0.97
C GLU A 3 -6.05 7.96 -1.22
N ILE A 4 -6.26 6.85 -0.51
CA ILE A 4 -5.57 5.59 -0.75
C ILE A 4 -6.47 4.74 -1.64
N LYS A 5 -5.91 4.15 -2.70
CA LYS A 5 -6.69 3.47 -3.74
C LYS A 5 -6.49 1.96 -3.69
N ILE A 6 -7.60 1.24 -3.65
CA ILE A 6 -7.62 -0.23 -3.73
C ILE A 6 -7.09 -0.66 -5.10
N GLY A 7 -6.26 -1.71 -5.12
CA GLY A 7 -5.67 -2.25 -6.34
C GLY A 7 -4.44 -1.52 -6.83
N HIS A 8 -4.00 -0.49 -6.12
CA HIS A 8 -2.80 0.26 -6.47
C HIS A 8 -1.62 -0.15 -5.62
N ILE A 9 -0.42 0.08 -6.15
CA ILE A 9 0.84 -0.25 -5.49
C ILE A 9 1.40 1.00 -4.83
N TYR A 10 1.93 0.81 -3.61
CA TYR A 10 2.57 1.87 -2.84
C TYR A 10 3.98 1.47 -2.45
N LYS A 11 4.89 2.44 -2.50
CA LYS A 11 6.28 2.27 -2.07
C LYS A 11 6.44 2.85 -0.67
N HIS A 12 6.84 2.02 0.28
CA HIS A 12 7.24 2.46 1.62
C HIS A 12 8.59 3.19 1.53
N PHE A 13 8.80 4.19 2.38
CA PHE A 13 10.05 4.98 2.36
C PHE A 13 11.32 4.15 2.62
N LYS A 14 11.16 2.92 3.13
CA LYS A 14 12.27 1.95 3.29
C LYS A 14 12.49 1.08 2.05
N ASN A 15 11.97 1.52 0.89
CA ASN A 15 12.14 0.88 -0.42
C ASN A 15 11.49 -0.52 -0.52
N LYS A 16 10.33 -0.69 0.10
CA LYS A 16 9.51 -1.90 -0.01
C LYS A 16 8.19 -1.58 -0.69
N TYR A 17 7.68 -2.52 -1.47
CA TYR A 17 6.46 -2.33 -2.27
C TYR A 17 5.32 -3.15 -1.72
N TYR A 18 4.11 -2.58 -1.79
CA TYR A 18 2.88 -3.17 -1.25
C TYR A 18 1.71 -2.94 -2.19
N LEU A 19 0.80 -3.92 -2.24
CA LEU A 19 -0.46 -3.81 -2.96
C LEU A 19 -1.59 -3.58 -1.96
N VAL A 20 -2.38 -2.51 -2.15
CA VAL A 20 -3.57 -2.28 -1.34
C VAL A 20 -4.67 -3.21 -1.83
N LEU A 21 -5.12 -4.10 -0.94
CA LEU A 21 -6.14 -5.11 -1.25
C LEU A 21 -7.55 -4.60 -0.95
N ASP A 22 -7.71 -3.86 0.15
CA ASP A 22 -9.02 -3.42 0.60
C ASP A 22 -8.89 -2.28 1.60
N ILE A 23 -9.99 -1.56 1.81
CA ILE A 23 -10.11 -0.54 2.85
C ILE A 23 -11.41 -0.85 3.58
N VAL A 24 -11.29 -1.21 4.86
CA VAL A 24 -12.40 -1.74 5.65
C VAL A 24 -12.68 -0.85 6.86
N ASN A 25 -13.82 -1.07 7.49
CA ASN A 25 -14.19 -0.37 8.71
C ASN A 25 -13.62 -1.09 9.94
N ASP A 26 -13.13 -0.31 10.90
CA ASP A 26 -12.74 -0.85 12.19
C ASP A 26 -13.98 -1.12 13.01
N CYS A 27 -14.22 -2.38 13.37
CA CYS A 27 -15.40 -2.78 14.15
C CYS A 27 -15.42 -2.16 15.56
N GLU A 28 -14.26 -1.79 16.10
CA GLU A 28 -14.15 -1.16 17.42
C GLU A 28 -14.54 0.32 17.41
N SER A 29 -14.79 0.90 16.23
CA SER A 29 -15.19 2.30 16.09
C SER A 29 -16.72 2.50 16.02
N ASN A 30 -17.50 1.55 16.50
CA ASN A 30 -18.96 1.55 16.39
C ASN A 30 -19.65 2.77 17.03
N ASN A 31 -19.02 3.39 18.01
CA ASN A 31 -19.58 4.53 18.74
C ASN A 31 -19.21 5.88 18.13
N ASP A 32 -18.38 5.89 17.09
CA ASP A 32 -18.00 7.10 16.39
C ASP A 32 -19.02 7.42 15.30
N PRO A 33 -19.37 8.71 15.09
CA PRO A 33 -20.24 9.09 13.98
C PRO A 33 -19.62 8.82 12.61
N VAL A 34 -18.29 8.72 12.56
CA VAL A 34 -17.56 8.36 11.36
C VAL A 34 -16.70 7.13 11.69
N TYR A 35 -16.94 6.04 10.98
CA TYR A 35 -16.15 4.82 11.17
C TYR A 35 -14.69 5.04 10.81
N LYS A 36 -13.80 4.55 11.67
CA LYS A 36 -12.38 4.52 11.38
C LYS A 36 -12.12 3.47 10.31
N LYS A 37 -11.20 3.77 9.41
CA LYS A 37 -10.84 2.89 8.29
C LYS A 37 -9.51 2.20 8.55
N ILE A 38 -9.40 0.98 8.05
CA ILE A 38 -8.18 0.17 8.08
C ILE A 38 -7.82 -0.19 6.65
N VAL A 39 -6.57 0.01 6.28
CA VAL A 39 -6.03 -0.40 4.98
C VAL A 39 -5.49 -1.82 5.12
N ILE A 40 -5.97 -2.71 4.25
CA ILE A 40 -5.47 -4.07 4.12
C ILE A 40 -4.52 -4.10 2.93
N TYR A 41 -3.27 -4.50 3.16
CA TYR A 41 -2.26 -4.44 2.12
C TYR A 41 -1.32 -5.63 2.18
N LYS A 42 -0.80 -6.02 1.02
CA LYS A 42 0.02 -7.21 0.86
C LYS A 42 1.44 -6.80 0.49
N ALA A 43 2.42 -7.34 1.20
CA ALA A 43 3.82 -7.17 0.84
C ALA A 43 4.12 -7.88 -0.48
N LEU A 44 4.82 -7.19 -1.39
CA LEU A 44 5.26 -7.75 -2.68
C LEU A 44 6.72 -8.20 -2.59
N TYR A 45 7.08 -8.75 -1.44
CA TYR A 45 8.42 -9.26 -1.17
C TYR A 45 8.36 -10.30 -0.04
N GLY A 46 9.45 -11.03 0.14
CA GLY A 46 9.59 -11.99 1.23
C GLY A 46 8.53 -13.09 1.18
N GLU A 47 7.77 -13.23 2.26
CA GLU A 47 6.72 -14.25 2.39
C GLU A 47 5.35 -13.75 1.90
N TYR A 48 5.29 -12.57 1.32
CA TYR A 48 4.05 -11.95 0.80
C TYR A 48 2.95 -11.86 1.86
N LEU A 49 3.33 -11.43 3.06
CA LEU A 49 2.40 -11.30 4.17
C LEU A 49 1.38 -10.20 3.91
N THR A 50 0.16 -10.41 4.41
CA THR A 50 -0.91 -9.42 4.35
C THR A 50 -1.02 -8.74 5.69
N TRP A 51 -1.07 -7.40 5.67
CA TRP A 51 -1.04 -6.56 6.85
C TRP A 51 -2.28 -5.68 6.92
N ALA A 52 -2.57 -5.18 8.10
CA ALA A 52 -3.62 -4.20 8.36
C ALA A 52 -3.01 -3.01 9.09
N ARG A 53 -3.37 -1.80 8.67
CA ARG A 53 -2.88 -0.57 9.30
C ARG A 53 -4.00 0.47 9.29
N PRO A 54 -4.17 1.26 10.36
CA PRO A 54 -5.12 2.36 10.33
C PRO A 54 -4.87 3.29 9.13
N TYR A 55 -5.94 3.70 8.47
CA TYR A 55 -5.88 4.53 7.27
C TYR A 55 -5.01 5.77 7.49
N GLU A 56 -5.21 6.46 8.62
CA GLU A 56 -4.46 7.67 8.93
C GLU A 56 -2.96 7.43 8.99
N MET A 57 -2.55 6.29 9.54
CA MET A 57 -1.13 5.92 9.61
C MET A 57 -0.58 5.56 8.23
N PHE A 58 -1.35 4.81 7.44
CA PHE A 58 -0.93 4.45 6.07
C PHE A 58 -0.74 5.70 5.21
N ALA A 59 -1.65 6.65 5.33
CA ALA A 59 -1.66 7.88 4.54
C ALA A 59 -0.74 8.99 5.10
N SER A 60 -0.10 8.76 6.24
CA SER A 60 0.69 9.78 6.95
C SER A 60 1.99 10.12 6.22
N GLU A 61 2.54 11.27 6.57
CA GLU A 61 3.86 11.68 6.12
C GLU A 61 4.95 10.93 6.89
N VAL A 62 6.13 10.83 6.27
CA VAL A 62 7.34 10.34 6.96
C VAL A 62 7.66 11.27 8.12
N ASP A 63 8.05 10.69 9.26
CA ASP A 63 8.60 11.47 10.37
C ASP A 63 10.02 11.90 10.00
N HIS A 64 10.15 13.11 9.46
CA HIS A 64 11.43 13.63 8.99
C HIS A 64 12.35 14.06 10.13
N GLU A 65 11.84 14.17 11.35
CA GLU A 65 12.70 14.38 12.53
C GLU A 65 13.46 13.10 12.86
N LYS A 66 12.77 11.95 12.75
CA LYS A 66 13.38 10.63 12.99
C LYS A 66 14.21 10.15 11.80
N TYR A 67 13.79 10.51 10.58
CA TYR A 67 14.42 10.07 9.33
C TYR A 67 14.77 11.28 8.46
N PRO A 68 15.74 12.12 8.89
CA PRO A 68 16.05 13.37 8.17
C PRO A 68 16.64 13.16 6.79
N GLU A 69 17.22 11.99 6.50
CA GLU A 69 17.81 11.65 5.20
C GLU A 69 16.78 11.19 4.17
N VAL A 70 15.55 10.91 4.59
CA VAL A 70 14.49 10.45 3.69
C VAL A 70 13.92 11.63 2.92
N THR A 71 13.92 11.54 1.59
CA THR A 71 13.36 12.57 0.71
C THR A 71 11.90 12.36 0.39
N GLN A 72 11.41 11.11 0.51
CA GLN A 72 10.02 10.77 0.26
C GLN A 72 9.12 11.47 1.27
N LYS A 73 8.06 12.14 0.79
CA LYS A 73 7.16 12.90 1.66
C LYS A 73 6.27 12.00 2.53
N TYR A 74 5.60 11.04 1.88
CA TYR A 74 4.66 10.16 2.55
C TYR A 74 5.30 8.83 2.91
N ARG A 75 4.81 8.23 3.99
CA ARG A 75 5.25 6.89 4.42
C ARG A 75 5.07 5.86 3.31
N PHE A 76 3.94 5.93 2.60
CA PHE A 76 3.62 5.12 1.44
C PHE A 76 3.25 6.04 0.29
N GLU A 77 3.96 5.97 -0.81
CA GLU A 77 3.66 6.76 -2.01
C GLU A 77 3.23 5.85 -3.16
N GLU A 78 2.20 6.28 -3.88
CA GLU A 78 1.68 5.53 -5.01
C GLU A 78 2.73 5.41 -6.11
N VAL A 79 2.90 4.17 -6.61
CA VAL A 79 3.78 3.90 -7.75
C VAL A 79 2.94 4.00 -9.01
N ASN A 80 3.43 4.79 -9.98
CA ASN A 80 2.72 4.98 -11.25
C ASN A 80 2.89 3.75 -12.16
N ILE A 81 2.09 2.72 -11.90
CA ILE A 81 2.03 1.48 -12.68
C ILE A 81 0.59 1.29 -13.13
N ASP A 82 0.42 0.86 -14.39
CA ASP A 82 -0.91 0.48 -14.86
C ASP A 82 -1.34 -0.83 -14.21
N THR A 83 -2.30 -0.73 -13.28
CA THR A 83 -2.84 -1.87 -12.55
C THR A 83 -4.27 -2.21 -12.99
N ASN A 84 -4.77 -1.61 -14.08
CA ASN A 84 -6.15 -1.82 -14.51
C ASN A 84 -6.45 -3.30 -14.80
N ASP A 85 -5.52 -4.00 -15.43
CA ASP A 85 -5.69 -5.42 -15.70
C ASP A 85 -5.59 -6.27 -14.44
N ALA A 86 -4.85 -5.81 -13.44
CA ALA A 86 -4.69 -6.54 -12.18
C ALA A 86 -5.96 -6.53 -11.33
N LYS A 87 -6.80 -5.50 -11.44
CA LYS A 87 -8.02 -5.37 -10.63
C LYS A 87 -8.95 -6.57 -10.78
N LYS A 88 -9.04 -7.12 -11.97
CA LYS A 88 -9.91 -8.28 -12.23
C LYS A 88 -9.39 -9.57 -11.57
N TYR A 89 -8.16 -9.58 -11.11
CA TYR A 89 -7.51 -10.72 -10.45
C TYR A 89 -7.35 -10.53 -8.94
N LEU A 90 -7.96 -9.50 -8.35
CA LEU A 90 -7.83 -9.24 -6.91
C LEU A 90 -8.31 -10.42 -6.06
N ASP A 91 -9.22 -11.24 -6.57
CA ASP A 91 -9.69 -12.43 -5.88
C ASP A 91 -8.68 -13.59 -5.92
N SER A 92 -7.70 -13.52 -6.82
CA SER A 92 -6.64 -14.52 -6.95
C SER A 92 -5.29 -13.86 -6.65
N HIS A 93 -4.96 -13.80 -5.36
CA HIS A 93 -3.80 -13.05 -4.87
C HIS A 93 -2.48 -13.45 -5.53
N LEU A 94 -2.27 -14.76 -5.77
CA LEU A 94 -1.02 -15.23 -6.37
C LEU A 94 -0.82 -14.69 -7.78
N MET A 95 -1.88 -14.71 -8.60
CA MET A 95 -1.82 -14.20 -9.97
C MET A 95 -1.56 -12.70 -9.99
N VAL A 96 -2.21 -11.97 -9.08
CA VAL A 96 -2.01 -10.52 -8.96
C VAL A 96 -0.58 -10.21 -8.56
N VAL A 97 -0.04 -10.94 -7.57
CA VAL A 97 1.33 -10.75 -7.10
C VAL A 97 2.34 -10.98 -8.23
N ASP A 98 2.21 -12.09 -8.97
CA ASP A 98 3.12 -12.40 -10.08
C ASP A 98 3.06 -11.32 -11.17
N TYR A 99 1.86 -10.90 -11.54
CA TYR A 99 1.65 -9.84 -12.52
C TYR A 99 2.33 -8.53 -12.10
N LEU A 100 2.11 -8.13 -10.84
CA LEU A 100 2.61 -6.86 -10.33
C LEU A 100 4.11 -6.90 -10.09
N ILE A 101 4.68 -8.03 -9.69
CA ILE A 101 6.13 -8.20 -9.55
C ILE A 101 6.80 -7.99 -10.91
N GLY A 102 6.23 -8.56 -11.97
CA GLY A 102 6.73 -8.35 -13.32
C GLY A 102 6.72 -6.88 -13.74
N LYS A 103 5.71 -6.11 -13.29
CA LYS A 103 5.65 -4.66 -13.53
C LYS A 103 6.66 -3.88 -12.71
N LEU A 104 6.99 -4.37 -11.50
CA LEU A 104 7.91 -3.68 -10.60
C LEU A 104 9.38 -3.94 -10.92
N GLU A 105 9.73 -5.11 -11.43
CA GLU A 105 11.13 -5.47 -11.69
C GLU A 105 11.89 -4.42 -12.52
N PRO A 106 11.37 -3.91 -13.64
CA PRO A 106 12.05 -2.88 -14.40
C PRO A 106 12.27 -1.59 -13.60
N ILE A 107 11.33 -1.23 -12.74
CA ILE A 107 11.40 -0.02 -11.92
C ILE A 107 12.46 -0.19 -10.84
N ILE A 108 12.49 -1.35 -10.18
CA ILE A 108 13.44 -1.64 -9.11
C ILE A 108 14.86 -1.70 -9.67
N SER A 109 15.06 -2.31 -10.85
CA SER A 109 16.38 -2.46 -11.45
C SER A 109 16.95 -1.15 -11.96
N GLU A 110 16.13 -0.14 -12.22
CA GLU A 110 16.55 1.19 -12.64
C GLU A 110 16.96 2.09 -11.47
N SER A 111 16.59 1.71 -10.25
CA SER A 111 16.91 2.49 -9.05
C SER A 111 18.23 2.06 -8.35
#